data_ab6c12cdf5164b9a4fcf0a883a550e81
#
_entry.id   ab6c12cdf5164b9a4fcf0a883a550e81
#
_cell.length_a   1.000
_cell.length_b   1.000
_cell.length_c   1.000
_cell.angle_alpha   90.00
_cell.angle_beta   90.00
_cell.angle_gamma   90.00
#
_symmetry.space_group_name_H-M   'P 1'
#
loop_
_entity.id
_entity.type
_entity.pdbx_description
1 polymer ?
#
loop_
_entity_poly.entity_id
_entity_poly.type
_entity_poly.pdbx_seq_one_letter_code
_entity_poly.pdbx_strand_id
1 'polypeptide(L)'
;IILIDVEYCITLFKKIFSVEVDPKVSQAREALPGANCGGCGYAGCDSFAVAVVKGEAPANGCVAGGPSVSTALNKILGLSGDESDSAKKAAVLACHGTTECAGTKGIYNGVQTCKAAQLSVNGTKLCAFGCIGLGDCVSSCPFGALSMGDDGLPHVDYSKCVGCGKCAKACPKKLFSITNIELKGPVALCSCHNDNKPQIRKDCSAGCFKCGICAKKCPEQCIDLSSGIPAVDYSKCTSCGTCVSSCPDKVLKFMQELTAV
;
A
#
# COMPACT_ATOMS: atom_id res chain seq x y z
N ILE A 1 -59.13 17.31 15.07
CA ILE A 1 -57.80 17.28 14.38
C ILE A 1 -56.78 17.47 15.49
N ILE A 2 -56.12 16.38 15.89
CA ILE A 2 -55.03 16.43 16.88
C ILE A 2 -53.81 17.00 16.14
N LEU A 3 -53.50 18.26 16.37
CA LEU A 3 -52.22 18.85 15.98
C LEU A 3 -51.17 18.21 16.91
N ILE A 4 -50.60 17.11 16.46
CA ILE A 4 -49.40 16.55 17.10
C ILE A 4 -48.29 17.57 16.89
N ASP A 5 -47.83 18.15 17.99
CA ASP A 5 -46.78 19.17 17.96
C ASP A 5 -45.50 18.55 17.37
N VAL A 6 -45.01 19.12 16.28
CA VAL A 6 -43.83 18.61 15.55
C VAL A 6 -42.63 18.53 16.49
N GLU A 7 -42.52 19.45 17.45
CA GLU A 7 -41.46 19.44 18.47
C GLU A 7 -41.58 18.23 19.41
N TYR A 8 -42.79 17.83 19.77
CA TYR A 8 -43.02 16.64 20.59
C TYR A 8 -42.63 15.36 19.83
N CYS A 9 -42.97 15.27 18.55
CA CYS A 9 -42.56 14.17 17.71
C CYS A 9 -41.00 14.10 17.57
N ILE A 10 -40.34 15.23 17.32
CA ILE A 10 -38.89 15.29 17.23
C ILE A 10 -38.21 14.89 18.54
N THR A 11 -38.73 15.35 19.69
CA THR A 11 -38.17 14.97 21.00
C THR A 11 -38.44 13.52 21.35
N LEU A 12 -39.58 12.96 20.97
CA LEU A 12 -39.88 11.55 21.14
C LEU A 12 -39.01 10.67 20.26
N PHE A 13 -38.84 11.04 19.01
CA PHE A 13 -37.91 10.35 18.08
C PHE A 13 -36.46 10.41 18.57
N LYS A 14 -36.00 11.57 19.04
CA LYS A 14 -34.66 11.70 19.65
C LYS A 14 -34.49 10.78 20.84
N LYS A 15 -35.49 10.65 21.70
CA LYS A 15 -35.45 9.81 22.89
C LYS A 15 -35.51 8.31 22.58
N ILE A 16 -36.25 7.91 21.55
CA ILE A 16 -36.40 6.51 21.13
C ILE A 16 -35.18 6.06 20.33
N PHE A 17 -34.61 6.93 19.51
CA PHE A 17 -33.47 6.62 18.63
C PHE A 17 -32.10 7.16 19.12
N SER A 18 -32.04 7.70 20.35
CA SER A 18 -30.78 8.04 20.98
C SER A 18 -30.01 6.76 21.31
N VAL A 19 -28.98 6.47 20.54
CA VAL A 19 -28.01 5.45 20.91
C VAL A 19 -27.08 6.09 21.94
N GLU A 20 -27.06 5.55 23.16
CA GLU A 20 -26.06 5.94 24.15
C GLU A 20 -24.70 5.48 23.65
N VAL A 21 -23.95 6.42 23.11
CA VAL A 21 -22.54 6.15 22.67
C VAL A 21 -21.66 6.31 23.90
N ASP A 22 -20.89 5.30 24.23
CA ASP A 22 -19.88 5.38 25.30
C ASP A 22 -19.01 6.63 25.07
N PRO A 23 -18.84 7.54 26.02
CA PRO A 23 -18.01 8.73 25.89
C PRO A 23 -16.59 8.42 25.45
N LYS A 24 -16.04 7.25 25.82
CA LYS A 24 -14.73 6.80 25.37
C LYS A 24 -14.69 6.53 23.86
N VAL A 25 -15.78 6.06 23.26
CA VAL A 25 -15.87 5.84 21.81
C VAL A 25 -15.80 7.17 21.08
N SER A 26 -16.50 8.20 21.56
CA SER A 26 -16.44 9.55 20.98
C SER A 26 -15.03 10.13 21.07
N GLN A 27 -14.39 10.04 22.23
CA GLN A 27 -13.00 10.49 22.42
C GLN A 27 -12.01 9.72 21.53
N ALA A 28 -12.17 8.39 21.44
CA ALA A 28 -11.34 7.57 20.55
C ALA A 28 -11.55 7.96 19.09
N ARG A 29 -12.78 8.27 18.68
CA ARG A 29 -13.11 8.72 17.33
C ARG A 29 -12.46 10.07 16.99
N GLU A 30 -12.44 11.02 17.93
CA GLU A 30 -11.79 12.34 17.77
C GLU A 30 -10.27 12.21 17.65
N ALA A 31 -9.67 11.26 18.36
CA ALA A 31 -8.22 10.98 18.26
C ALA A 31 -7.82 10.37 16.92
N LEU A 32 -8.75 9.77 16.17
CA LEU A 32 -8.48 9.14 14.88
C LEU A 32 -8.48 10.16 13.73
N PRO A 33 -7.64 9.94 12.67
CA PRO A 33 -7.47 10.91 11.57
C PRO A 33 -8.71 11.08 10.67
N GLY A 34 -9.78 10.33 10.85
CA GLY A 34 -11.01 10.49 10.08
C GLY A 34 -10.96 10.06 8.61
N ALA A 35 -9.83 9.56 8.14
CA ALA A 35 -9.61 9.23 6.73
C ALA A 35 -10.44 8.04 6.22
N ASN A 36 -11.05 7.25 7.10
CA ASN A 36 -11.84 6.05 6.77
C ASN A 36 -11.14 5.13 5.75
N CYS A 37 -9.79 5.03 5.86
CA CYS A 37 -8.96 4.36 4.88
C CYS A 37 -9.06 2.83 4.92
N GLY A 38 -9.58 2.24 6.00
CA GLY A 38 -9.67 0.79 6.17
C GLY A 38 -8.33 0.07 6.32
N GLY A 39 -7.21 0.80 6.52
CA GLY A 39 -5.88 0.23 6.71
C GLY A 39 -5.73 -0.57 8.01
N CYS A 40 -6.56 -0.28 9.00
CA CYS A 40 -6.67 -1.01 10.26
C CYS A 40 -7.49 -2.32 10.16
N GLY A 41 -8.09 -2.62 8.99
CA GLY A 41 -8.96 -3.78 8.79
C GLY A 41 -10.45 -3.52 9.07
N TYR A 42 -10.82 -2.36 9.58
CA TYR A 42 -12.21 -1.97 9.85
C TYR A 42 -12.77 -1.10 8.72
N ALA A 43 -14.11 -1.08 8.56
CA ALA A 43 -14.79 -0.37 7.49
C ALA A 43 -14.57 1.16 7.53
N GLY A 44 -14.33 1.72 8.72
CA GLY A 44 -14.04 3.14 8.91
C GLY A 44 -13.52 3.43 10.31
N CYS A 45 -13.20 4.69 10.57
CA CYS A 45 -12.68 5.12 11.88
C CYS A 45 -13.70 4.93 13.01
N ASP A 46 -14.99 5.05 12.71
CA ASP A 46 -16.06 4.83 13.71
C ASP A 46 -16.08 3.37 14.19
N SER A 47 -16.04 2.42 13.26
CA SER A 47 -16.00 0.99 13.58
C SER A 47 -14.73 0.60 14.33
N PHE A 48 -13.60 1.22 13.98
CA PHE A 48 -12.33 1.00 14.68
C PHE A 48 -12.38 1.58 16.10
N ALA A 49 -12.93 2.79 16.30
CA ALA A 49 -13.08 3.40 17.62
C ALA A 49 -13.89 2.51 18.57
N VAL A 50 -15.02 1.97 18.08
CA VAL A 50 -15.84 1.02 18.86
C VAL A 50 -15.04 -0.24 19.21
N ALA A 51 -14.33 -0.82 18.25
CA ALA A 51 -13.56 -2.04 18.46
C ALA A 51 -12.39 -1.85 19.44
N VAL A 52 -11.71 -0.70 19.39
CA VAL A 52 -10.61 -0.38 20.32
C VAL A 52 -11.14 -0.21 21.74
N VAL A 53 -12.26 0.49 21.94
CA VAL A 53 -12.86 0.70 23.27
C VAL A 53 -13.36 -0.62 23.86
N LYS A 54 -13.87 -1.53 23.04
CA LYS A 54 -14.27 -2.89 23.46
C LYS A 54 -13.10 -3.84 23.70
N GLY A 55 -11.86 -3.44 23.36
CA GLY A 55 -10.67 -4.32 23.45
C GLY A 55 -10.58 -5.36 22.32
N GLU A 56 -11.40 -5.25 21.27
CA GLU A 56 -11.39 -6.13 20.09
C GLU A 56 -10.29 -5.76 19.08
N ALA A 57 -9.76 -4.53 19.19
CA ALA A 57 -8.68 -4.04 18.35
C ALA A 57 -7.57 -3.40 19.21
N PRO A 58 -6.30 -3.56 18.82
CA PRO A 58 -5.19 -2.92 19.54
C PRO A 58 -5.16 -1.41 19.27
N ALA A 59 -4.77 -0.60 20.27
CA ALA A 59 -4.69 0.86 20.15
C ALA A 59 -3.70 1.33 19.06
N ASN A 60 -2.67 0.54 18.75
CA ASN A 60 -1.69 0.79 17.68
C ASN A 60 -2.16 0.32 16.29
N GLY A 61 -3.39 -0.16 16.15
CA GLY A 61 -3.92 -0.68 14.88
C GLY A 61 -4.17 0.37 13.79
N CYS A 62 -4.20 1.68 14.14
CA CYS A 62 -4.42 2.74 13.16
C CYS A 62 -3.13 3.07 12.39
N VAL A 63 -2.97 2.47 11.19
CA VAL A 63 -1.78 2.70 10.34
C VAL A 63 -1.64 4.17 9.91
N ALA A 64 -2.75 4.85 9.60
CA ALA A 64 -2.76 6.24 9.14
C ALA A 64 -2.44 7.25 10.25
N GLY A 65 -2.79 6.91 11.50
CA GLY A 65 -2.57 7.79 12.66
C GLY A 65 -1.17 7.66 13.27
N GLY A 66 -0.51 6.53 13.02
CA GLY A 66 0.84 6.28 13.54
C GLY A 66 0.96 6.31 15.07
N PRO A 67 2.17 6.58 15.61
CA PRO A 67 2.43 6.56 17.05
C PRO A 67 1.61 7.57 17.84
N SER A 68 1.37 8.77 17.29
CA SER A 68 0.63 9.83 17.97
C SER A 68 -0.80 9.40 18.33
N VAL A 69 -1.49 8.75 17.40
CA VAL A 69 -2.85 8.22 17.62
C VAL A 69 -2.82 7.04 18.59
N SER A 70 -1.84 6.17 18.49
CA SER A 70 -1.65 5.05 19.41
C SER A 70 -1.50 5.54 20.86
N THR A 71 -0.65 6.54 21.08
CA THR A 71 -0.45 7.15 22.40
C THR A 71 -1.74 7.80 22.93
N ALA A 72 -2.47 8.53 22.05
CA ALA A 72 -3.75 9.14 22.44
C ALA A 72 -4.79 8.10 22.81
N LEU A 73 -4.92 7.02 22.04
CA LEU A 73 -5.84 5.92 22.34
C LEU A 73 -5.47 5.19 23.64
N ASN A 74 -4.20 4.90 23.86
CA ASN A 74 -3.73 4.29 25.10
C ASN A 74 -4.10 5.15 26.32
N LYS A 75 -3.95 6.49 26.23
CA LYS A 75 -4.32 7.42 27.28
C LYS A 75 -5.83 7.41 27.56
N ILE A 76 -6.67 7.38 26.53
CA ILE A 76 -8.15 7.32 26.65
C ILE A 76 -8.59 5.99 27.30
N LEU A 77 -7.92 4.91 26.94
CA LEU A 77 -8.22 3.57 27.45
C LEU A 77 -7.62 3.28 28.84
N GLY A 78 -6.71 4.13 29.32
CA GLY A 78 -5.97 3.91 30.57
C GLY A 78 -4.99 2.74 30.50
N LEU A 79 -4.52 2.44 29.27
CA LEU A 79 -3.52 1.39 29.05
C LEU A 79 -2.11 2.01 29.18
N SER A 80 -1.23 1.39 29.96
CA SER A 80 0.21 1.63 29.90
C SER A 80 0.71 0.99 28.60
N GLY A 81 0.69 1.78 27.51
CA GLY A 81 1.09 1.27 26.22
C GLY A 81 2.60 1.18 26.12
N ASP A 82 3.10 0.02 25.75
CA ASP A 82 4.40 -0.07 25.09
C ASP A 82 4.36 0.86 23.87
N GLU A 83 5.37 1.74 23.77
CA GLU A 83 5.69 2.42 22.52
C GLU A 83 6.11 1.33 21.51
N SER A 84 5.10 0.62 20.99
CA SER A 84 5.36 -0.35 19.92
C SER A 84 5.89 0.48 18.75
N ASP A 85 7.11 0.21 18.40
CA ASP A 85 7.90 0.72 17.31
C ASP A 85 7.07 0.64 16.00
N SER A 86 6.15 1.59 15.80
CA SER A 86 5.32 1.65 14.60
C SER A 86 6.13 2.37 13.52
N ALA A 87 7.18 1.70 13.06
CA ALA A 87 7.98 2.17 11.94
C ALA A 87 7.08 2.60 10.79
N LYS A 88 7.34 3.79 10.24
CA LYS A 88 6.55 4.36 9.14
C LYS A 88 6.53 3.40 7.96
N LYS A 89 5.33 3.03 7.53
CA LYS A 89 5.12 2.16 6.37
C LYS A 89 4.74 2.97 5.14
N ALA A 90 5.17 2.52 3.96
CA ALA A 90 4.81 3.13 2.68
C ALA A 90 4.56 2.08 1.61
N ALA A 91 3.86 2.50 0.55
CA ALA A 91 3.62 1.66 -0.62
C ALA A 91 4.84 1.64 -1.53
N VAL A 92 5.22 0.46 -2.01
CA VAL A 92 6.28 0.26 -3.00
C VAL A 92 5.68 -0.40 -4.22
N LEU A 93 5.96 0.16 -5.40
CA LEU A 93 5.50 -0.39 -6.68
C LEU A 93 6.50 -1.44 -7.20
N ALA A 94 6.08 -2.68 -7.36
CA ALA A 94 6.88 -3.75 -7.93
C ALA A 94 6.83 -3.75 -9.48
N CYS A 95 7.07 -2.60 -10.09
CA CYS A 95 7.20 -2.41 -11.53
C CYS A 95 7.96 -1.12 -11.82
N HIS A 96 9.06 -1.20 -12.56
CA HIS A 96 9.77 -0.03 -13.09
C HIS A 96 9.85 -0.05 -14.63
N GLY A 97 8.98 -0.85 -15.27
CA GLY A 97 8.82 -0.86 -16.72
C GLY A 97 8.07 0.38 -17.21
N THR A 98 8.79 1.45 -17.49
CA THR A 98 8.29 2.72 -18.04
C THR A 98 7.77 2.54 -19.46
N THR A 99 7.18 3.58 -20.04
CA THR A 99 6.73 3.59 -21.45
C THR A 99 7.88 3.40 -22.45
N GLU A 100 9.11 3.76 -22.07
CA GLU A 100 10.30 3.63 -22.91
C GLU A 100 10.85 2.20 -22.92
N CYS A 101 10.79 1.49 -21.80
CA CYS A 101 11.42 0.18 -21.65
C CYS A 101 10.44 -1.00 -21.69
N ALA A 102 9.16 -0.77 -21.56
CA ALA A 102 8.12 -1.81 -21.65
C ALA A 102 7.31 -1.69 -22.94
N GLY A 103 7.38 -2.69 -23.81
CA GLY A 103 6.58 -2.72 -25.03
C GLY A 103 5.07 -2.71 -24.74
N THR A 104 4.30 -2.10 -25.64
CA THR A 104 2.84 -2.02 -25.56
C THR A 104 2.17 -2.93 -26.60
N LYS A 105 0.98 -3.43 -26.29
CA LYS A 105 0.18 -4.25 -27.23
C LYS A 105 -0.48 -3.40 -28.33
N GLY A 106 -0.61 -2.09 -28.11
CA GLY A 106 -1.30 -1.14 -28.97
C GLY A 106 -1.99 -0.06 -28.17
N ILE A 107 -2.85 0.72 -28.83
CA ILE A 107 -3.64 1.79 -28.21
C ILE A 107 -4.90 1.18 -27.58
N TYR A 108 -5.11 1.42 -26.30
CA TYR A 108 -6.30 0.98 -25.59
C TYR A 108 -7.36 2.09 -25.59
N ASN A 109 -8.49 1.85 -26.28
CA ASN A 109 -9.60 2.80 -26.41
C ASN A 109 -10.83 2.41 -25.58
N GLY A 110 -10.68 1.53 -24.59
CA GLY A 110 -11.76 1.11 -23.68
C GLY A 110 -11.92 2.06 -22.49
N VAL A 111 -12.67 1.60 -21.48
CA VAL A 111 -12.86 2.33 -20.23
C VAL A 111 -11.51 2.55 -19.53
N GLN A 112 -11.17 3.81 -19.28
CA GLN A 112 -9.86 4.24 -18.79
C GLN A 112 -9.66 3.91 -17.30
N THR A 113 -9.73 2.62 -16.95
CA THR A 113 -9.41 2.07 -15.64
C THR A 113 -8.54 0.82 -15.78
N CYS A 114 -7.62 0.62 -14.81
CA CYS A 114 -6.77 -0.58 -14.79
C CYS A 114 -7.60 -1.86 -14.71
N LYS A 115 -8.70 -1.82 -13.95
CA LYS A 115 -9.60 -2.96 -13.79
C LYS A 115 -10.26 -3.36 -15.12
N ALA A 116 -10.78 -2.39 -15.89
CA ALA A 116 -11.39 -2.66 -17.19
C ALA A 116 -10.36 -3.15 -18.21
N ALA A 117 -9.19 -2.51 -18.30
CA ALA A 117 -8.12 -2.93 -19.20
C ALA A 117 -7.55 -4.31 -18.83
N GLN A 118 -7.54 -4.67 -17.55
CA GLN A 118 -7.16 -6.02 -17.11
C GLN A 118 -8.15 -7.07 -17.60
N LEU A 119 -9.44 -6.82 -17.50
CA LEU A 119 -10.49 -7.76 -17.89
C LEU A 119 -10.60 -7.91 -19.41
N SER A 120 -10.44 -6.82 -20.17
CA SER A 120 -10.65 -6.84 -21.63
C SER A 120 -9.43 -7.30 -22.42
N VAL A 121 -8.23 -6.83 -22.05
CA VAL A 121 -6.99 -7.07 -22.83
C VAL A 121 -5.81 -7.59 -22.00
N ASN A 122 -6.06 -7.96 -20.75
CA ASN A 122 -5.01 -8.36 -19.79
C ASN A 122 -3.90 -7.30 -19.63
N GLY A 123 -4.29 -6.01 -19.63
CA GLY A 123 -3.39 -4.86 -19.56
C GLY A 123 -2.82 -4.41 -20.90
N THR A 124 -2.27 -3.20 -20.92
CA THR A 124 -1.82 -2.48 -22.12
C THR A 124 -0.40 -2.85 -22.57
N LYS A 125 0.46 -3.26 -21.62
CA LYS A 125 1.86 -3.63 -21.88
C LYS A 125 1.99 -5.08 -22.34
N LEU A 126 3.05 -5.39 -23.09
CA LEU A 126 3.40 -6.76 -23.50
C LEU A 126 3.65 -7.62 -22.26
N CYS A 127 4.34 -7.08 -21.27
CA CYS A 127 4.51 -7.76 -19.96
C CYS A 127 3.17 -7.95 -19.27
N ALA A 128 2.69 -9.20 -19.19
CA ALA A 128 1.43 -9.55 -18.54
C ALA A 128 1.39 -9.20 -17.04
N PHE A 129 2.54 -9.01 -16.41
CA PHE A 129 2.69 -8.69 -14.99
C PHE A 129 2.95 -7.20 -14.74
N GLY A 130 3.14 -6.40 -15.81
CA GLY A 130 3.49 -4.99 -15.70
C GLY A 130 2.35 -4.08 -15.27
N CYS A 131 2.71 -2.89 -14.80
CA CYS A 131 1.74 -1.82 -14.49
C CYS A 131 0.97 -1.42 -15.75
N ILE A 132 -0.35 -1.32 -15.64
CA ILE A 132 -1.25 -0.96 -16.75
C ILE A 132 -1.16 0.54 -17.07
N GLY A 133 -0.92 1.38 -16.06
CA GLY A 133 -0.69 2.81 -16.25
C GLY A 133 -1.96 3.69 -16.30
N LEU A 134 -3.15 3.18 -15.91
CA LEU A 134 -4.41 3.92 -15.97
C LEU A 134 -4.86 4.54 -14.64
N GLY A 135 -4.04 4.48 -13.58
CA GLY A 135 -4.19 5.31 -12.39
C GLY A 135 -5.25 4.91 -11.37
N ASP A 136 -5.82 3.68 -11.37
CA ASP A 136 -6.78 3.24 -10.33
C ASP A 136 -6.22 3.36 -8.91
N CYS A 137 -4.90 3.14 -8.73
CA CYS A 137 -4.21 3.31 -7.47
C CYS A 137 -4.14 4.78 -7.02
N VAL A 138 -3.98 5.71 -7.98
CA VAL A 138 -3.97 7.17 -7.73
C VAL A 138 -5.34 7.62 -7.26
N SER A 139 -6.40 7.28 -8.02
CA SER A 139 -7.79 7.62 -7.68
C SER A 139 -8.24 7.04 -6.33
N SER A 140 -7.67 5.90 -5.91
CA SER A 140 -8.00 5.25 -4.64
C SER A 140 -7.27 5.84 -3.43
N CYS A 141 -6.27 6.72 -3.63
CA CYS A 141 -5.45 7.25 -2.54
C CYS A 141 -6.12 8.44 -1.84
N PRO A 142 -6.62 8.31 -0.60
CA PRO A 142 -7.28 9.42 0.10
C PRO A 142 -6.29 10.48 0.61
N PHE A 143 -4.99 10.18 0.56
CA PHE A 143 -3.94 11.07 1.06
C PHE A 143 -3.24 11.86 -0.06
N GLY A 144 -3.63 11.68 -1.33
CA GLY A 144 -2.97 12.32 -2.46
C GLY A 144 -1.48 11.98 -2.57
N ALA A 145 -1.08 10.81 -2.05
CA ALA A 145 0.30 10.34 -2.01
C ALA A 145 0.73 9.60 -3.30
N LEU A 146 -0.11 9.56 -4.32
CA LEU A 146 0.18 8.92 -5.59
C LEU A 146 -0.17 9.86 -6.74
N SER A 147 0.71 9.95 -7.73
CA SER A 147 0.50 10.66 -8.98
C SER A 147 0.96 9.79 -10.15
N MET A 148 0.35 9.96 -11.32
CA MET A 148 0.87 9.34 -12.54
C MET A 148 2.03 10.18 -13.08
N GLY A 149 3.15 9.53 -13.37
CA GLY A 149 4.27 10.15 -14.07
C GLY A 149 4.11 10.06 -15.59
N ASP A 150 4.87 10.89 -16.31
CA ASP A 150 4.95 10.88 -17.79
C ASP A 150 5.56 9.57 -18.31
N ASP A 151 6.29 8.85 -17.44
CA ASP A 151 6.85 7.53 -17.68
C ASP A 151 5.78 6.41 -17.69
N GLY A 152 4.50 6.74 -17.45
CA GLY A 152 3.39 5.81 -17.43
C GLY A 152 3.34 4.90 -16.20
N LEU A 153 4.02 5.30 -15.11
CA LEU A 153 3.99 4.62 -13.81
C LEU A 153 3.42 5.53 -12.72
N PRO A 154 2.78 4.97 -11.69
CA PRO A 154 2.42 5.73 -10.51
C PRO A 154 3.66 5.96 -9.62
N HIS A 155 3.89 7.20 -9.24
CA HIS A 155 4.92 7.63 -8.32
C HIS A 155 4.33 7.83 -6.92
N VAL A 156 5.09 7.44 -5.90
CA VAL A 156 4.68 7.53 -4.49
C VAL A 156 5.38 8.72 -3.84
N ASP A 157 4.60 9.66 -3.34
CA ASP A 157 5.08 10.71 -2.44
C ASP A 157 5.20 10.12 -1.02
N TYR A 158 6.42 9.78 -0.64
CA TYR A 158 6.70 9.14 0.64
C TYR A 158 6.51 10.08 1.84
N SER A 159 6.43 11.38 1.62
CA SER A 159 6.10 12.36 2.67
C SER A 159 4.63 12.26 3.08
N LYS A 160 3.72 12.00 2.12
CA LYS A 160 2.28 11.87 2.30
C LYS A 160 1.80 10.44 2.51
N CYS A 161 2.59 9.45 2.08
CA CYS A 161 2.18 8.05 2.16
C CYS A 161 2.18 7.55 3.60
N VAL A 162 1.05 7.01 4.05
CA VAL A 162 0.85 6.44 5.39
C VAL A 162 0.78 4.91 5.38
N GLY A 163 1.05 4.26 4.25
CA GLY A 163 1.05 2.80 4.15
C GLY A 163 -0.33 2.12 4.33
N CYS A 164 -1.44 2.81 4.08
CA CYS A 164 -2.80 2.28 4.34
C CYS A 164 -3.23 1.11 3.42
N GLY A 165 -2.50 0.82 2.35
CA GLY A 165 -2.74 -0.32 1.46
C GLY A 165 -3.91 -0.17 0.47
N LYS A 166 -4.59 0.98 0.37
CA LYS A 166 -5.67 1.17 -0.62
C LYS A 166 -5.21 0.99 -2.06
N CYS A 167 -4.02 1.50 -2.41
CA CYS A 167 -3.42 1.31 -3.73
C CYS A 167 -3.15 -0.17 -4.04
N ALA A 168 -2.73 -0.96 -3.05
CA ALA A 168 -2.52 -2.39 -3.21
C ALA A 168 -3.85 -3.14 -3.47
N LYS A 169 -4.93 -2.74 -2.78
CA LYS A 169 -6.28 -3.31 -2.99
C LYS A 169 -6.88 -2.89 -4.35
N ALA A 170 -6.63 -1.66 -4.79
CA ALA A 170 -7.13 -1.13 -6.06
C ALA A 170 -6.41 -1.70 -7.28
N CYS A 171 -5.15 -2.13 -7.14
CA CYS A 171 -4.35 -2.63 -8.25
C CYS A 171 -4.78 -4.04 -8.68
N PRO A 172 -5.32 -4.23 -9.89
CA PRO A 172 -5.73 -5.55 -10.37
C PRO A 172 -4.55 -6.51 -10.57
N LYS A 173 -3.33 -5.97 -10.78
CA LYS A 173 -2.07 -6.72 -10.89
C LYS A 173 -1.38 -6.95 -9.55
N LYS A 174 -1.91 -6.39 -8.44
CA LYS A 174 -1.33 -6.53 -7.07
C LYS A 174 0.14 -6.11 -6.99
N LEU A 175 0.49 -5.01 -7.65
CA LEU A 175 1.89 -4.55 -7.78
C LEU A 175 2.40 -3.76 -6.57
N PHE A 176 1.53 -3.36 -5.65
CA PHE A 176 1.96 -2.62 -4.46
C PHE A 176 2.15 -3.55 -3.26
N SER A 177 3.30 -3.44 -2.64
CA SER A 177 3.57 -3.95 -1.30
C SER A 177 3.61 -2.79 -0.29
N ILE A 178 3.23 -3.06 0.96
CA ILE A 178 3.34 -2.09 2.05
C ILE A 178 4.56 -2.50 2.89
N THR A 179 5.55 -1.64 2.90
CA THR A 179 6.87 -1.94 3.46
C THR A 179 7.30 -0.83 4.42
N ASN A 180 8.07 -1.18 5.44
CA ASN A 180 8.71 -0.20 6.31
C ASN A 180 9.69 0.66 5.49
N ILE A 181 9.62 2.01 5.61
CA ILE A 181 10.55 2.90 4.92
C ILE A 181 11.99 2.81 5.43
N GLU A 182 12.18 2.36 6.68
CA GLU A 182 13.48 2.13 7.31
C GLU A 182 13.99 0.70 7.09
N LEU A 183 13.38 -0.02 6.15
CA LEU A 183 13.74 -1.40 5.85
C LEU A 183 15.24 -1.53 5.56
N LYS A 184 15.89 -2.38 6.29
CA LYS A 184 17.28 -2.78 6.02
C LYS A 184 17.27 -3.79 4.88
N GLY A 185 17.82 -3.41 3.74
CA GLY A 185 17.88 -4.25 2.55
C GLY A 185 17.09 -3.70 1.36
N PRO A 186 17.38 -4.19 0.14
CA PRO A 186 16.74 -3.73 -1.07
C PRO A 186 15.37 -4.38 -1.29
N VAL A 187 14.52 -3.67 -2.03
CA VAL A 187 13.23 -4.16 -2.53
C VAL A 187 13.32 -4.46 -4.03
N ALA A 188 12.55 -5.45 -4.50
CA ALA A 188 12.50 -5.80 -5.92
C ALA A 188 11.41 -4.99 -6.63
N LEU A 189 11.79 -4.26 -7.68
CA LEU A 189 10.89 -3.42 -8.48
C LEU A 189 10.42 -4.13 -9.76
N CYS A 190 10.19 -5.42 -9.69
CA CYS A 190 9.65 -6.22 -10.78
C CYS A 190 8.79 -7.35 -10.23
N SER A 191 7.69 -7.66 -10.93
CA SER A 191 6.76 -8.74 -10.59
C SER A 191 6.57 -9.73 -11.73
N CYS A 192 7.51 -9.79 -12.67
CA CYS A 192 7.41 -10.67 -13.83
C CYS A 192 7.70 -12.13 -13.47
N HIS A 193 6.66 -12.97 -13.38
CA HIS A 193 6.77 -14.40 -13.11
C HIS A 193 6.91 -15.27 -14.39
N ASN A 194 7.09 -14.66 -15.58
CA ASN A 194 7.35 -15.40 -16.80
C ASN A 194 8.70 -16.12 -16.71
N ASP A 195 8.77 -17.40 -17.09
CA ASP A 195 10.02 -18.19 -17.06
C ASP A 195 10.78 -18.16 -18.38
N ASN A 196 10.16 -17.66 -19.45
CA ASN A 196 10.80 -17.48 -20.74
C ASN A 196 11.67 -16.22 -20.74
N LYS A 197 12.97 -16.39 -20.41
CA LYS A 197 13.94 -15.29 -20.31
C LYS A 197 14.06 -14.43 -21.60
N PRO A 198 14.17 -15.01 -22.81
CA PRO A 198 14.13 -14.24 -24.05
C PRO A 198 12.88 -13.39 -24.21
N GLN A 199 11.72 -13.93 -23.83
CA GLN A 199 10.46 -13.20 -23.92
C GLN A 199 10.42 -12.02 -22.93
N ILE A 200 10.94 -12.20 -21.71
CA ILE A 200 11.02 -11.11 -20.71
C ILE A 200 11.79 -9.91 -21.29
N ARG A 201 12.95 -10.16 -21.92
CA ARG A 201 13.77 -9.10 -22.54
C ARG A 201 13.05 -8.40 -23.70
N LYS A 202 12.30 -9.16 -24.48
CA LYS A 202 11.51 -8.63 -25.60
C LYS A 202 10.33 -7.76 -25.11
N ASP A 203 9.70 -8.18 -24.02
CA ASP A 203 8.51 -7.49 -23.47
C ASP A 203 8.88 -6.26 -22.64
N CYS A 204 10.04 -6.28 -21.94
CA CYS A 204 10.49 -5.21 -21.06
C CYS A 204 12.00 -5.25 -20.84
N SER A 205 12.72 -4.24 -21.32
CA SER A 205 14.17 -4.14 -21.15
C SER A 205 14.62 -3.92 -19.71
N ALA A 206 13.74 -3.39 -18.85
CA ALA A 206 13.95 -3.20 -17.42
C ALA A 206 13.50 -4.41 -16.55
N GLY A 207 12.95 -5.46 -17.16
CA GLY A 207 12.43 -6.62 -16.45
C GLY A 207 13.50 -7.50 -15.84
N CYS A 208 13.25 -8.07 -14.66
CA CYS A 208 14.12 -9.10 -14.08
C CYS A 208 14.13 -10.35 -14.97
N PHE A 209 15.23 -10.61 -15.67
CA PHE A 209 15.36 -11.79 -16.50
C PHE A 209 15.93 -13.03 -15.77
N LYS A 210 15.87 -13.01 -14.45
CA LYS A 210 16.16 -14.16 -13.60
C LYS A 210 17.59 -14.73 -13.79
N CYS A 211 18.59 -13.84 -13.87
CA CYS A 211 19.99 -14.23 -14.06
C CYS A 211 20.64 -14.89 -12.82
N GLY A 212 20.07 -14.66 -11.64
CA GLY A 212 20.56 -15.22 -10.38
C GLY A 212 21.82 -14.56 -9.82
N ILE A 213 22.36 -13.50 -10.44
CA ILE A 213 23.58 -12.82 -10.00
C ILE A 213 23.43 -12.27 -8.58
N CYS A 214 22.28 -11.67 -8.27
CA CYS A 214 22.01 -11.11 -6.95
C CYS A 214 22.08 -12.15 -5.83
N ALA A 215 21.54 -13.35 -6.04
CA ALA A 215 21.62 -14.44 -5.07
C ALA A 215 23.02 -15.03 -4.96
N LYS A 216 23.69 -15.24 -6.10
CA LYS A 216 25.07 -15.79 -6.13
C LYS A 216 26.10 -14.88 -5.46
N LYS A 217 25.94 -13.55 -5.60
CA LYS A 217 26.87 -12.56 -5.04
C LYS A 217 26.51 -12.11 -3.62
N CYS A 218 25.35 -12.56 -3.08
CA CYS A 218 24.97 -12.20 -1.72
C CYS A 218 25.85 -12.94 -0.70
N PRO A 219 26.63 -12.23 0.13
CA PRO A 219 27.51 -12.87 1.12
C PRO A 219 26.69 -13.63 2.17
N GLU A 220 25.52 -13.12 2.55
CA GLU A 220 24.65 -13.72 3.56
C GLU A 220 23.67 -14.77 2.97
N GLN A 221 23.73 -15.00 1.65
CA GLN A 221 22.81 -15.93 0.94
C GLN A 221 21.34 -15.73 1.30
N CYS A 222 20.95 -14.47 1.55
CA CYS A 222 19.61 -14.10 2.02
C CYS A 222 18.62 -13.77 0.86
N ILE A 223 18.94 -14.12 -0.39
CA ILE A 223 18.08 -13.85 -1.55
C ILE A 223 17.59 -15.16 -2.12
N ASP A 224 16.28 -15.36 -2.02
CA ASP A 224 15.57 -16.48 -2.65
C ASP A 224 15.03 -16.09 -4.05
N LEU A 225 15.13 -17.02 -5.00
CA LEU A 225 14.67 -16.89 -6.37
C LEU A 225 13.61 -17.95 -6.74
N SER A 226 13.12 -18.72 -5.78
CA SER A 226 12.17 -19.80 -6.02
C SER A 226 10.86 -19.30 -6.65
N SER A 227 10.43 -18.08 -6.27
CA SER A 227 9.28 -17.40 -6.87
C SER A 227 9.55 -16.79 -8.25
N GLY A 228 10.80 -16.85 -8.73
CA GLY A 228 11.25 -16.24 -9.98
C GLY A 228 11.59 -14.75 -9.87
N ILE A 229 11.28 -14.07 -8.77
CA ILE A 229 11.64 -12.69 -8.47
C ILE A 229 12.48 -12.71 -7.19
N PRO A 230 13.56 -11.87 -7.09
CA PRO A 230 14.37 -11.83 -5.88
C PRO A 230 13.53 -11.48 -4.64
N ALA A 231 13.44 -12.41 -3.71
CA ALA A 231 12.85 -12.21 -2.40
C ALA A 231 13.98 -12.15 -1.36
N VAL A 232 14.05 -11.07 -0.59
CA VAL A 232 15.12 -10.83 0.39
C VAL A 232 14.64 -11.25 1.78
N ASP A 233 15.41 -12.11 2.44
CA ASP A 233 15.24 -12.40 3.86
C ASP A 233 15.90 -11.27 4.67
N TYR A 234 15.08 -10.33 5.11
CA TYR A 234 15.55 -9.15 5.83
C TYR A 234 16.10 -9.45 7.24
N SER A 235 15.83 -10.63 7.77
CA SER A 235 16.40 -11.05 9.07
C SER A 235 17.91 -11.34 8.98
N LYS A 236 18.38 -11.72 7.77
CA LYS A 236 19.78 -12.04 7.50
C LYS A 236 20.50 -10.95 6.70
N CYS A 237 19.76 -10.04 6.10
CA CYS A 237 20.33 -9.03 5.21
C CYS A 237 21.14 -7.98 5.98
N THR A 238 22.43 -7.84 5.65
CA THR A 238 23.35 -6.85 6.23
C THR A 238 23.34 -5.50 5.51
N SER A 239 22.48 -5.32 4.49
CA SER A 239 22.38 -4.09 3.67
C SER A 239 23.68 -3.72 2.92
N CYS A 240 24.52 -4.69 2.59
CA CYS A 240 25.81 -4.45 1.96
C CYS A 240 25.76 -3.88 0.53
N GLY A 241 24.60 -3.90 -0.14
CA GLY A 241 24.39 -3.33 -1.49
C GLY A 241 24.96 -4.14 -2.64
N THR A 242 25.65 -5.25 -2.41
CA THR A 242 26.27 -6.06 -3.46
C THR A 242 25.26 -6.55 -4.52
N CYS A 243 24.07 -6.93 -4.11
CA CYS A 243 23.00 -7.38 -5.00
C CYS A 243 22.42 -6.22 -5.85
N VAL A 244 22.37 -5.01 -5.31
CA VAL A 244 21.92 -3.79 -6.03
C VAL A 244 22.93 -3.41 -7.12
N SER A 245 24.20 -3.26 -6.74
CA SER A 245 25.28 -2.88 -7.66
C SER A 245 25.55 -3.91 -8.75
N SER A 246 25.33 -5.20 -8.46
CA SER A 246 25.52 -6.29 -9.41
C SER A 246 24.34 -6.57 -10.33
N CYS A 247 23.17 -5.94 -10.08
CA CYS A 247 21.99 -6.18 -10.89
C CYS A 247 22.07 -5.43 -12.23
N PRO A 248 22.13 -6.12 -13.40
CA PRO A 248 22.27 -5.46 -14.68
C PRO A 248 21.05 -4.62 -15.05
N ASP A 249 19.86 -5.04 -14.63
CA ASP A 249 18.59 -4.34 -14.93
C ASP A 249 18.13 -3.44 -13.79
N LYS A 250 18.96 -3.24 -12.75
CA LYS A 250 18.69 -2.36 -11.60
C LYS A 250 17.33 -2.61 -10.96
N VAL A 251 16.92 -3.89 -10.93
CA VAL A 251 15.62 -4.33 -10.37
C VAL A 251 15.57 -4.15 -8.86
N LEU A 252 16.72 -4.26 -8.19
CA LEU A 252 16.82 -4.11 -6.74
C LEU A 252 17.23 -2.67 -6.40
N LYS A 253 16.47 -2.02 -5.51
CA LYS A 253 16.78 -0.70 -4.98
C LYS A 253 16.55 -0.63 -3.48
N PHE A 254 17.33 0.20 -2.79
CA PHE A 254 17.05 0.50 -1.40
C PHE A 254 15.86 1.45 -1.25
N MET A 255 15.17 1.36 -0.11
CA MET A 255 14.04 2.28 0.19
C MET A 255 14.49 3.73 0.21
N GLN A 256 15.70 4.02 0.72
CA GLN A 256 16.28 5.36 0.74
C GLN A 256 16.42 5.98 -0.65
N GLU A 257 16.77 5.17 -1.66
CA GLU A 257 16.85 5.64 -3.05
C GLU A 257 15.47 5.99 -3.64
N LEU A 258 14.41 5.33 -3.16
CA LEU A 258 13.04 5.58 -3.59
C LEU A 258 12.43 6.79 -2.87
N THR A 259 12.86 7.07 -1.65
CA THR A 259 12.34 8.17 -0.83
C THR A 259 13.08 9.50 -1.04
N ALA A 260 14.24 9.50 -1.72
CA ALA A 260 15.07 10.67 -1.97
C ALA A 260 14.65 11.49 -3.21
N VAL A 261 13.56 11.12 -3.88
CA VAL A 261 13.05 11.77 -5.10
C VAL A 261 11.94 12.74 -4.79
#